data_f8da6c8ec7b54b02605bf065a2796e4f
#
_entry.id   f8da6c8ec7b54b02605bf065a2796e4f
#
_cell.length_a   1.000
_cell.length_b   1.000
_cell.length_c   1.000
_cell.angle_alpha   90.00
_cell.angle_beta   90.00
_cell.angle_gamma   90.00
#
_symmetry.space_group_name_H-M   'P 1'
#
loop_
_entity.id
_entity.type
_entity.pdbx_description
1 polymer ?
#
loop_
_entity_poly.entity_id
_entity_poly.type
_entity_poly.pdbx_seq_one_letter_code
_entity_poly.pdbx_strand_id
1 'polypeptide(L)'
;MRVLVIGTEDMTGEHVVKQLADRHHNPVALVGAENKVEEMVKLGARDVVSLERRDFSSAFSGCEAVIYLSSASPRTGEGKQILVDHQSVIDSVEAAKKHGVKRFVLMNTMRAKEMESLDSSTNDVKYHSEELLRQEKLTYTVIRTSMPVDKPGIGKVEAGPSILHDKGEIPKEDIASVLVKALDTEEVFNKTFHVTSGEILIDEALQRL
;
A
#
# COMPACT_ATOMS: atom_id res chain seq x y z
N MET A 1 -14.21 -2.29 -9.31
CA MET A 1 -12.89 -2.50 -9.95
C MET A 1 -12.31 -3.86 -9.54
N ARG A 2 -11.51 -4.48 -10.41
CA ARG A 2 -10.62 -5.59 -10.05
C ARG A 2 -9.30 -5.00 -9.53
N VAL A 3 -8.97 -5.26 -8.26
CA VAL A 3 -7.87 -4.60 -7.55
C VAL A 3 -6.88 -5.65 -7.05
N LEU A 4 -5.63 -5.58 -7.51
CA LEU A 4 -4.54 -6.42 -6.99
C LEU A 4 -4.03 -5.84 -5.67
N VAL A 5 -3.93 -6.68 -4.65
CA VAL A 5 -3.34 -6.33 -3.35
C VAL A 5 -2.03 -7.09 -3.18
N ILE A 6 -0.93 -6.36 -3.03
CA ILE A 6 0.42 -6.87 -2.78
C ILE A 6 0.82 -6.50 -1.36
N GLY A 7 1.36 -7.44 -0.59
CA GLY A 7 1.69 -7.26 0.83
C GLY A 7 0.55 -7.74 1.75
N THR A 8 -0.10 -8.84 1.40
CA THR A 8 -1.18 -9.45 2.18
C THR A 8 -0.69 -10.31 3.36
N GLU A 9 0.61 -10.26 3.67
CA GLU A 9 1.23 -11.09 4.72
C GLU A 9 0.98 -10.58 6.14
N ASP A 10 0.46 -9.37 6.28
CA ASP A 10 0.13 -8.75 7.57
C ASP A 10 -1.34 -8.31 7.65
N MET A 11 -1.79 -7.95 8.84
CA MET A 11 -3.17 -7.54 9.11
C MET A 11 -3.61 -6.32 8.28
N THR A 12 -2.72 -5.43 7.86
CA THR A 12 -3.10 -4.29 7.01
C THR A 12 -3.59 -4.80 5.66
N GLY A 13 -2.86 -5.75 5.05
CA GLY A 13 -3.26 -6.37 3.79
C GLY A 13 -4.57 -7.15 3.90
N GLU A 14 -4.78 -7.87 5.02
CA GLU A 14 -6.03 -8.57 5.31
C GLU A 14 -7.21 -7.59 5.39
N HIS A 15 -7.05 -6.47 6.10
CA HIS A 15 -8.06 -5.41 6.18
C HIS A 15 -8.33 -4.78 4.80
N VAL A 16 -7.31 -4.58 3.96
CA VAL A 16 -7.49 -4.06 2.60
C VAL A 16 -8.34 -5.02 1.77
N VAL A 17 -8.01 -6.32 1.76
CA VAL A 17 -8.77 -7.33 1.01
C VAL A 17 -10.23 -7.35 1.46
N LYS A 18 -10.46 -7.38 2.79
CA LYS A 18 -11.80 -7.38 3.36
C LYS A 18 -12.58 -6.12 2.99
N GLN A 19 -12.01 -4.94 3.18
CA GLN A 19 -12.70 -3.68 2.90
C GLN A 19 -12.98 -3.47 1.40
N LEU A 20 -12.11 -3.96 0.51
CA LEU A 20 -12.39 -3.99 -0.93
C LEU A 20 -13.62 -4.84 -1.24
N ALA A 21 -13.70 -6.05 -0.66
CA ALA A 21 -14.85 -6.93 -0.85
C ALA A 21 -16.14 -6.32 -0.29
N ASP A 22 -16.11 -5.75 0.92
CA ASP A 22 -17.23 -5.08 1.56
C ASP A 22 -17.78 -3.89 0.74
N ARG A 23 -16.90 -3.25 -0.06
CA ARG A 23 -17.23 -2.15 -0.98
C ARG A 23 -17.53 -2.60 -2.41
N HIS A 24 -17.79 -3.89 -2.62
CA HIS A 24 -18.14 -4.48 -3.90
C HIS A 24 -17.05 -4.34 -5.00
N HIS A 25 -15.79 -4.17 -4.63
CA HIS A 25 -14.68 -4.39 -5.52
C HIS A 25 -14.39 -5.90 -5.66
N ASN A 26 -13.55 -6.27 -6.63
CA ASN A 26 -13.09 -7.64 -6.83
C ASN A 26 -11.60 -7.73 -6.41
N PRO A 27 -11.29 -7.96 -5.14
CA PRO A 27 -9.89 -8.05 -4.71
C PRO A 27 -9.22 -9.31 -5.25
N VAL A 28 -8.00 -9.14 -5.73
CA VAL A 28 -7.05 -10.20 -6.08
C VAL A 28 -5.93 -10.14 -5.05
N ALA A 29 -5.78 -11.17 -4.24
CA ALA A 29 -4.73 -11.21 -3.23
C ALA A 29 -3.49 -11.91 -3.79
N LEU A 30 -2.31 -11.27 -3.70
CA LEU A 30 -1.05 -11.90 -3.96
C LEU A 30 -0.49 -12.46 -2.65
N VAL A 31 -0.23 -13.77 -2.60
CA VAL A 31 0.32 -14.44 -1.42
C VAL A 31 1.64 -15.13 -1.75
N GLY A 32 2.57 -15.12 -0.80
CA GLY A 32 3.86 -15.80 -0.94
C GLY A 32 3.72 -17.32 -0.90
N ALA A 33 2.84 -17.84 -0.05
CA ALA A 33 2.68 -19.26 0.21
C ALA A 33 1.24 -19.74 0.06
N GLU A 34 1.08 -21.00 -0.36
CA GLU A 34 -0.21 -21.62 -0.65
C GLU A 34 -1.12 -21.71 0.58
N ASN A 35 -0.57 -21.85 1.78
CA ASN A 35 -1.32 -21.93 3.03
C ASN A 35 -2.10 -20.65 3.38
N LYS A 36 -1.81 -19.53 2.72
CA LYS A 36 -2.54 -18.25 2.88
C LYS A 36 -3.75 -18.11 1.95
N VAL A 37 -3.90 -18.98 0.97
CA VAL A 37 -4.98 -18.88 -0.02
C VAL A 37 -6.36 -18.94 0.63
N GLU A 38 -6.60 -19.93 1.50
CA GLU A 38 -7.91 -20.11 2.14
C GLU A 38 -8.30 -18.90 3.02
N GLU A 39 -7.35 -18.30 3.69
CA GLU A 39 -7.55 -17.12 4.53
C GLU A 39 -8.00 -15.92 3.68
N MET A 40 -7.32 -15.66 2.57
CA MET A 40 -7.69 -14.57 1.67
C MET A 40 -9.08 -14.77 1.03
N VAL A 41 -9.42 -16.00 0.68
CA VAL A 41 -10.77 -16.34 0.18
C VAL A 41 -11.85 -16.05 1.25
N LYS A 42 -11.59 -16.41 2.51
CA LYS A 42 -12.53 -16.11 3.64
C LYS A 42 -12.70 -14.60 3.87
N LEU A 43 -11.68 -13.81 3.60
CA LEU A 43 -11.73 -12.34 3.66
C LEU A 43 -12.46 -11.71 2.47
N GLY A 44 -12.86 -12.49 1.48
CA GLY A 44 -13.60 -12.03 0.32
C GLY A 44 -12.76 -11.78 -0.92
N ALA A 45 -11.50 -12.26 -0.97
CA ALA A 45 -10.73 -12.24 -2.20
C ALA A 45 -11.45 -13.00 -3.31
N ARG A 46 -11.63 -12.34 -4.46
CA ARG A 46 -12.28 -12.93 -5.64
C ARG A 46 -11.34 -13.87 -6.39
N ASP A 47 -10.05 -13.63 -6.28
CA ASP A 47 -8.98 -14.47 -6.81
C ASP A 47 -7.77 -14.39 -5.88
N VAL A 48 -6.99 -15.46 -5.79
CA VAL A 48 -5.75 -15.50 -5.01
C VAL A 48 -4.65 -16.07 -5.89
N VAL A 49 -3.56 -15.32 -6.02
CA VAL A 49 -2.38 -15.73 -6.77
C VAL A 49 -1.27 -16.10 -5.81
N SER A 50 -0.91 -17.36 -5.77
CA SER A 50 0.23 -17.86 -4.98
C SER A 50 1.49 -17.85 -5.83
N LEU A 51 2.56 -17.24 -5.31
CA LEU A 51 3.88 -17.20 -5.96
C LEU A 51 4.56 -18.58 -6.05
N GLU A 52 4.10 -19.56 -5.27
CA GLU A 52 4.55 -20.95 -5.39
C GLU A 52 4.02 -21.63 -6.66
N ARG A 53 2.91 -21.16 -7.22
CA ARG A 53 2.24 -21.82 -8.35
C ARG A 53 2.16 -20.96 -9.60
N ARG A 54 2.23 -19.66 -9.48
CA ARG A 54 2.01 -18.74 -10.61
C ARG A 54 3.12 -17.71 -10.70
N ASP A 55 3.42 -17.31 -11.91
CA ASP A 55 4.30 -16.19 -12.17
C ASP A 55 3.73 -14.89 -11.60
N PHE A 56 4.58 -14.07 -10.99
CA PHE A 56 4.25 -12.79 -10.39
C PHE A 56 3.45 -11.88 -11.35
N SER A 57 3.91 -11.77 -12.59
CA SER A 57 3.26 -10.92 -13.60
C SER A 57 1.81 -11.35 -13.89
N SER A 58 1.48 -12.63 -13.73
CA SER A 58 0.12 -13.14 -13.97
C SER A 58 -0.93 -12.58 -13.00
N ALA A 59 -0.51 -12.13 -11.81
CA ALA A 59 -1.40 -11.52 -10.81
C ALA A 59 -2.05 -10.21 -11.31
N PHE A 60 -1.41 -9.50 -12.21
CA PHE A 60 -1.88 -8.23 -12.76
C PHE A 60 -2.94 -8.40 -13.86
N SER A 61 -3.16 -9.61 -14.33
CA SER A 61 -4.06 -9.87 -15.46
C SER A 61 -5.50 -9.43 -15.17
N GLY A 62 -6.00 -8.52 -16.01
CA GLY A 62 -7.36 -7.96 -15.90
C GLY A 62 -7.58 -7.06 -14.68
N CYS A 63 -6.53 -6.70 -13.94
CA CYS A 63 -6.62 -5.73 -12.87
C CYS A 63 -6.68 -4.30 -13.40
N GLU A 64 -7.54 -3.48 -12.80
CA GLU A 64 -7.71 -2.06 -13.12
C GLU A 64 -6.84 -1.19 -12.20
N ALA A 65 -6.59 -1.68 -10.98
CA ALA A 65 -5.81 -1.01 -9.96
C ALA A 65 -4.90 -1.97 -9.18
N VAL A 66 -3.87 -1.40 -8.56
CA VAL A 66 -2.96 -2.06 -7.62
C VAL A 66 -2.91 -1.28 -6.32
N ILE A 67 -3.01 -1.95 -5.19
CA ILE A 67 -2.62 -1.47 -3.87
C ILE A 67 -1.37 -2.24 -3.45
N TYR A 68 -0.26 -1.53 -3.30
CA TYR A 68 1.01 -2.08 -2.87
C TYR A 68 1.34 -1.63 -1.44
N LEU A 69 1.44 -2.58 -0.52
CA LEU A 69 1.83 -2.34 0.86
C LEU A 69 3.32 -2.69 1.02
N SER A 70 4.16 -1.67 1.12
CA SER A 70 5.56 -1.86 1.49
C SER A 70 5.63 -2.01 3.01
N SER A 71 5.75 -3.25 3.47
CA SER A 71 5.88 -3.53 4.89
C SER A 71 7.36 -3.64 5.27
N ALA A 72 7.76 -2.91 6.29
CA ALA A 72 9.04 -3.10 6.94
C ALA A 72 9.02 -4.39 7.78
N SER A 73 9.05 -5.55 7.13
CA SER A 73 9.10 -6.82 7.85
C SER A 73 10.49 -7.05 8.45
N PRO A 74 10.62 -7.39 9.74
CA PRO A 74 11.92 -7.48 10.42
C PRO A 74 12.73 -8.76 10.13
N ARG A 75 12.33 -9.58 9.15
CA ARG A 75 12.85 -10.95 8.97
C ARG A 75 14.15 -11.08 8.19
N THR A 76 14.63 -10.03 7.55
CA THR A 76 15.93 -9.99 6.86
C THR A 76 16.68 -8.76 7.32
N GLY A 77 18.03 -8.85 7.48
CA GLY A 77 18.84 -7.71 7.96
C GLY A 77 18.54 -6.42 7.21
N GLU A 78 18.45 -5.30 7.92
CA GLU A 78 17.83 -4.03 7.49
C GLU A 78 18.18 -3.58 6.05
N GLY A 79 19.44 -3.73 5.62
CA GLY A 79 19.86 -3.30 4.28
C GLY A 79 19.37 -4.20 3.13
N LYS A 80 19.23 -5.51 3.36
CA LYS A 80 18.74 -6.45 2.32
C LYS A 80 17.24 -6.32 2.10
N GLN A 81 16.47 -6.04 3.15
CA GLN A 81 15.03 -5.86 3.06
C GLN A 81 14.67 -4.66 2.18
N ILE A 82 15.34 -3.52 2.39
CA ILE A 82 15.09 -2.29 1.64
C ILE A 82 15.33 -2.49 0.14
N LEU A 83 16.39 -3.21 -0.22
CA LEU A 83 16.69 -3.51 -1.63
C LEU A 83 15.66 -4.43 -2.27
N VAL A 84 15.17 -5.43 -1.52
CA VAL A 84 14.13 -6.36 -2.00
C VAL A 84 12.81 -5.63 -2.18
N ASP A 85 12.40 -4.81 -1.21
CA ASP A 85 11.17 -4.02 -1.30
C ASP A 85 11.19 -3.06 -2.48
N HIS A 86 12.33 -2.39 -2.69
CA HIS A 86 12.50 -1.47 -3.82
C HIS A 86 12.40 -2.18 -5.18
N GLN A 87 13.11 -3.29 -5.37
CA GLN A 87 13.04 -4.05 -6.62
C GLN A 87 11.62 -4.58 -6.85
N SER A 88 10.95 -5.04 -5.81
CA SER A 88 9.57 -5.51 -5.90
C SER A 88 8.57 -4.41 -6.31
N VAL A 89 8.79 -3.16 -5.89
CA VAL A 89 7.98 -2.03 -6.37
C VAL A 89 8.23 -1.77 -7.85
N ILE A 90 9.51 -1.77 -8.30
CA ILE A 90 9.86 -1.59 -9.71
C ILE A 90 9.21 -2.66 -10.57
N ASP A 91 9.38 -3.94 -10.20
CA ASP A 91 8.80 -5.07 -10.92
C ASP A 91 7.26 -4.98 -10.98
N SER A 92 6.65 -4.48 -9.90
CA SER A 92 5.19 -4.26 -9.83
C SER A 92 4.72 -3.15 -10.75
N VAL A 93 5.45 -2.05 -10.85
CA VAL A 93 5.14 -0.93 -11.76
C VAL A 93 5.28 -1.38 -13.21
N GLU A 94 6.33 -2.10 -13.55
CA GLU A 94 6.53 -2.66 -14.90
C GLU A 94 5.44 -3.66 -15.28
N ALA A 95 5.07 -4.58 -14.36
CA ALA A 95 3.99 -5.52 -14.57
C ALA A 95 2.63 -4.82 -14.72
N ALA A 96 2.35 -3.81 -13.90
CA ALA A 96 1.13 -3.00 -13.99
C ALA A 96 1.00 -2.35 -15.37
N LYS A 97 2.07 -1.75 -15.88
CA LYS A 97 2.11 -1.18 -17.24
C LYS A 97 1.86 -2.23 -18.32
N LYS A 98 2.56 -3.34 -18.26
CA LYS A 98 2.45 -4.45 -19.23
C LYS A 98 1.01 -4.96 -19.33
N HIS A 99 0.29 -4.99 -18.21
CA HIS A 99 -1.10 -5.48 -18.13
C HIS A 99 -2.17 -4.38 -18.25
N GLY A 100 -1.77 -3.12 -18.47
CA GLY A 100 -2.69 -2.02 -18.73
C GLY A 100 -3.43 -1.52 -17.47
N VAL A 101 -2.87 -1.77 -16.28
CA VAL A 101 -3.35 -1.20 -15.02
C VAL A 101 -3.28 0.32 -15.10
N LYS A 102 -4.31 1.00 -14.61
CA LYS A 102 -4.42 2.46 -14.69
C LYS A 102 -4.14 3.17 -13.37
N ARG A 103 -4.43 2.52 -12.25
CA ARG A 103 -4.36 3.12 -10.92
C ARG A 103 -3.38 2.36 -10.02
N PHE A 104 -2.46 3.07 -9.36
CA PHE A 104 -1.48 2.48 -8.46
C PHE A 104 -1.42 3.24 -7.13
N VAL A 105 -1.75 2.58 -6.03
CA VAL A 105 -1.67 3.13 -4.68
C VAL A 105 -0.52 2.44 -3.95
N LEU A 106 0.50 3.21 -3.57
CA LEU A 106 1.67 2.73 -2.85
C LEU A 106 1.60 3.19 -1.39
N MET A 107 1.70 2.26 -0.47
CA MET A 107 1.89 2.55 0.95
C MET A 107 3.37 2.42 1.33
N ASN A 108 3.93 3.43 1.95
CA ASN A 108 5.23 3.40 2.61
C ASN A 108 5.05 3.67 4.11
N THR A 109 5.61 2.82 4.97
CA THR A 109 5.67 3.11 6.41
C THR A 109 6.92 3.94 6.71
N MET A 110 6.75 5.09 7.34
CA MET A 110 7.85 5.92 7.81
C MET A 110 8.35 5.40 9.16
N ARG A 111 9.64 5.11 9.26
CA ARG A 111 10.26 4.82 10.56
C ARG A 111 10.79 6.12 11.18
N ALA A 112 10.54 6.33 12.47
CA ALA A 112 11.01 7.53 13.20
C ALA A 112 12.52 7.80 13.03
N LYS A 113 13.34 6.75 12.92
CA LYS A 113 14.79 6.87 12.64
C LYS A 113 15.14 7.35 11.23
N GLU A 114 14.27 7.11 10.25
CA GLU A 114 14.50 7.54 8.86
C GLU A 114 14.28 9.04 8.68
N MET A 115 13.60 9.67 9.62
CA MET A 115 13.36 11.11 9.63
C MET A 115 14.43 11.90 10.39
N GLU A 116 15.11 11.28 11.35
CA GLU A 116 16.23 11.90 12.08
C GLU A 116 17.56 11.76 11.34
N SER A 117 17.73 10.76 10.49
CA SER A 117 18.92 10.56 9.68
C SER A 117 18.69 11.08 8.26
N LEU A 118 19.15 12.29 7.99
CA LEU A 118 19.40 12.80 6.64
C LEU A 118 20.50 12.00 5.92
N ASP A 119 20.80 10.78 6.36
CA ASP A 119 21.81 9.95 5.74
C ASP A 119 21.25 9.31 4.46
N SER A 120 21.82 9.76 3.35
CA SER A 120 21.29 9.73 1.99
C SER A 120 21.00 8.35 1.41
N SER A 121 21.60 7.27 1.89
CA SER A 121 21.56 5.98 1.19
C SER A 121 20.24 5.21 1.32
N THR A 122 19.53 5.33 2.44
CA THR A 122 18.25 4.60 2.68
C THR A 122 17.05 5.40 2.15
N ASN A 123 17.14 6.72 2.20
CA ASN A 123 16.15 7.61 1.61
C ASN A 123 16.17 7.53 0.07
N ASP A 124 17.32 7.41 -0.55
CA ASP A 124 17.46 7.34 -2.01
C ASP A 124 16.67 6.17 -2.61
N VAL A 125 16.61 5.03 -1.94
CA VAL A 125 15.93 3.82 -2.44
C VAL A 125 14.40 3.98 -2.42
N LYS A 126 13.83 4.53 -1.34
CA LYS A 126 12.37 4.78 -1.24
C LYS A 126 11.93 5.90 -2.17
N TYR A 127 12.71 6.97 -2.28
CA TYR A 127 12.47 8.05 -3.23
C TYR A 127 12.52 7.58 -4.68
N HIS A 128 13.38 6.61 -5.01
CA HIS A 128 13.48 6.05 -6.36
C HIS A 128 12.21 5.34 -6.81
N SER A 129 11.58 4.54 -5.94
CA SER A 129 10.31 3.87 -6.28
C SER A 129 9.15 4.84 -6.46
N GLU A 130 9.11 5.90 -5.66
CA GLU A 130 8.12 6.97 -5.82
C GLU A 130 8.37 7.80 -7.10
N GLU A 131 9.64 8.08 -7.41
CA GLU A 131 10.01 8.80 -8.62
C GLU A 131 9.70 8.00 -9.88
N LEU A 132 9.90 6.67 -9.85
CA LEU A 132 9.50 5.78 -10.93
C LEU A 132 8.00 5.88 -11.21
N LEU A 133 7.16 5.86 -10.17
CA LEU A 133 5.72 6.03 -10.32
C LEU A 133 5.35 7.39 -10.94
N ARG A 134 6.07 8.46 -10.59
CA ARG A 134 5.85 9.79 -11.16
C ARG A 134 6.19 9.88 -12.64
N GLN A 135 7.23 9.15 -13.07
CA GLN A 135 7.68 9.13 -14.48
C GLN A 135 6.77 8.29 -15.37
N GLU A 136 6.01 7.37 -14.78
CA GLU A 136 5.15 6.48 -15.52
C GLU A 136 3.75 7.07 -15.75
N LYS A 137 3.09 6.64 -16.83
CA LYS A 137 1.72 7.09 -17.18
C LYS A 137 0.63 6.39 -16.35
N LEU A 138 0.93 6.11 -15.09
CA LEU A 138 -0.04 5.54 -14.14
C LEU A 138 -0.62 6.66 -13.28
N THR A 139 -1.92 6.65 -13.08
CA THR A 139 -2.50 7.49 -12.01
C THR A 139 -2.10 6.91 -10.67
N TYR A 140 -1.18 7.55 -9.98
CA TYR A 140 -0.63 7.03 -8.74
C TYR A 140 -1.12 7.79 -7.50
N THR A 141 -0.96 7.20 -6.33
CA THR A 141 -0.96 7.86 -5.03
C THR A 141 0.07 7.18 -4.14
N VAL A 142 0.91 7.97 -3.48
CA VAL A 142 1.85 7.49 -2.48
C VAL A 142 1.41 7.95 -1.10
N ILE A 143 1.18 7.00 -0.20
CA ILE A 143 0.72 7.25 1.16
C ILE A 143 1.82 6.84 2.13
N ARG A 144 2.36 7.81 2.86
CA ARG A 144 3.36 7.62 3.90
C ARG A 144 2.67 7.57 5.25
N THR A 145 2.67 6.40 5.88
CA THR A 145 1.97 6.20 7.16
C THR A 145 2.91 6.34 8.34
N SER A 146 2.40 6.84 9.45
CA SER A 146 3.02 6.65 10.77
C SER A 146 3.06 5.17 11.15
N MET A 147 3.56 4.84 12.34
CA MET A 147 3.72 3.46 12.81
C MET A 147 2.38 2.71 12.83
N PRO A 148 2.23 1.62 12.06
CA PRO A 148 1.03 0.79 12.10
C PRO A 148 0.89 0.07 13.44
N VAL A 149 -0.31 0.07 14.01
CA VAL A 149 -0.61 -0.62 15.27
C VAL A 149 -1.84 -1.51 15.19
N ASP A 150 -1.83 -2.60 15.97
CA ASP A 150 -2.92 -3.55 16.07
C ASP A 150 -3.97 -3.05 17.09
N LYS A 151 -4.62 -1.92 16.76
CA LYS A 151 -5.72 -1.34 17.52
C LYS A 151 -6.96 -1.27 16.61
N PRO A 152 -8.18 -1.25 17.19
CA PRO A 152 -9.40 -1.00 16.40
C PRO A 152 -9.31 0.33 15.66
N GLY A 153 -9.78 0.36 14.43
CA GLY A 153 -9.88 1.57 13.64
C GLY A 153 -10.85 2.57 14.29
N ILE A 154 -10.53 3.85 14.19
CA ILE A 154 -11.37 4.96 14.68
C ILE A 154 -12.04 5.73 13.53
N GLY A 155 -11.68 5.43 12.28
CA GLY A 155 -12.22 6.07 11.10
C GLY A 155 -11.81 7.52 10.90
N LYS A 156 -10.79 7.99 11.65
CA LYS A 156 -10.33 9.39 11.65
C LYS A 156 -8.83 9.47 11.51
N VAL A 157 -8.37 10.42 10.71
CA VAL A 157 -6.95 10.64 10.42
C VAL A 157 -6.61 12.13 10.36
N GLU A 158 -5.33 12.41 10.47
CA GLU A 158 -4.71 13.63 9.96
C GLU A 158 -3.96 13.26 8.67
N ALA A 159 -4.17 14.01 7.61
CA ALA A 159 -3.53 13.82 6.31
C ALA A 159 -2.99 15.14 5.78
N GLY A 160 -1.79 15.14 5.20
CA GLY A 160 -1.17 16.35 4.67
C GLY A 160 0.14 16.10 3.92
N PRO A 161 0.68 17.11 3.23
CA PRO A 161 1.94 16.99 2.48
C PRO A 161 3.13 16.69 3.42
N SER A 162 3.04 17.10 4.66
CA SER A 162 3.96 16.73 5.74
C SER A 162 3.20 16.72 7.06
N ILE A 163 3.56 15.81 7.97
CA ILE A 163 3.02 15.75 9.33
C ILE A 163 4.14 16.14 10.27
N LEU A 164 3.95 17.23 11.02
CA LEU A 164 4.97 17.81 11.90
C LEU A 164 5.23 16.97 13.18
N HIS A 165 4.32 16.05 13.52
CA HIS A 165 4.39 15.25 14.75
C HIS A 165 4.53 13.77 14.45
N ASP A 166 5.73 13.38 14.15
CA ASP A 166 6.12 12.13 13.54
C ASP A 166 6.27 10.93 14.48
N LYS A 167 5.80 11.04 15.67
CA LYS A 167 5.75 9.92 16.64
C LYS A 167 4.35 9.30 16.75
N GLY A 168 3.52 9.52 15.73
CA GLY A 168 2.15 9.04 15.71
C GLY A 168 2.08 7.53 15.42
N GLU A 169 1.02 6.94 15.93
CA GLU A 169 0.57 5.59 15.59
C GLU A 169 -0.69 5.71 14.73
N ILE A 170 -0.96 4.70 13.90
CA ILE A 170 -2.20 4.61 13.16
C ILE A 170 -2.70 3.16 13.14
N PRO A 171 -3.99 2.90 13.45
CA PRO A 171 -4.56 1.56 13.33
C PRO A 171 -4.44 1.00 11.92
N LYS A 172 -4.05 -0.26 11.79
CA LYS A 172 -3.95 -0.95 10.49
C LYS A 172 -5.27 -0.94 9.71
N GLU A 173 -6.39 -1.00 10.41
CA GLU A 173 -7.73 -0.89 9.83
C GLU A 173 -7.99 0.49 9.21
N ASP A 174 -7.53 1.57 9.84
CA ASP A 174 -7.64 2.93 9.29
C ASP A 174 -6.71 3.13 8.09
N ILE A 175 -5.48 2.57 8.14
CA ILE A 175 -4.59 2.54 6.97
C ILE A 175 -5.30 1.87 5.79
N ALA A 176 -5.88 0.69 6.01
CA ALA A 176 -6.62 -0.01 4.95
C ALA A 176 -7.77 0.85 4.40
N SER A 177 -8.50 1.55 5.27
CA SER A 177 -9.57 2.47 4.86
C SER A 177 -9.07 3.62 4.00
N VAL A 178 -7.94 4.22 4.34
CA VAL A 178 -7.29 5.27 3.55
C VAL A 178 -6.89 4.73 2.17
N LEU A 179 -6.23 3.56 2.12
CA LEU A 179 -5.77 2.95 0.87
C LEU A 179 -6.92 2.62 -0.09
N VAL A 180 -8.00 2.02 0.45
CA VAL A 180 -9.17 1.64 -0.36
C VAL A 180 -9.91 2.88 -0.87
N LYS A 181 -10.10 3.89 -0.03
CA LYS A 181 -10.75 5.16 -0.43
C LYS A 181 -9.91 5.94 -1.44
N ALA A 182 -8.59 5.91 -1.33
CA ALA A 182 -7.70 6.57 -2.28
C ALA A 182 -7.86 6.04 -3.72
N LEU A 183 -8.41 4.85 -3.93
CA LEU A 183 -8.65 4.34 -5.29
C LEU A 183 -9.56 5.25 -6.13
N ASP A 184 -10.58 5.83 -5.50
CA ASP A 184 -11.66 6.57 -6.16
C ASP A 184 -11.67 8.06 -5.81
N THR A 185 -10.82 8.54 -4.90
CA THR A 185 -10.74 9.95 -4.48
C THR A 185 -9.82 10.69 -5.44
N GLU A 186 -10.37 11.51 -6.33
CA GLU A 186 -9.61 12.24 -7.37
C GLU A 186 -8.64 13.25 -6.77
N GLU A 187 -8.97 13.83 -5.62
CA GLU A 187 -8.17 14.84 -4.91
C GLU A 187 -6.78 14.30 -4.53
N VAL A 188 -6.63 12.97 -4.41
CA VAL A 188 -5.33 12.35 -4.08
C VAL A 188 -4.60 11.74 -5.29
N PHE A 189 -5.13 11.90 -6.49
CA PHE A 189 -4.47 11.39 -7.70
C PHE A 189 -3.17 12.16 -7.98
N ASN A 190 -2.13 11.41 -8.29
CA ASN A 190 -0.78 11.90 -8.56
C ASN A 190 -0.17 12.70 -7.40
N LYS A 191 -0.58 12.38 -6.17
CA LYS A 191 -0.08 13.00 -4.94
C LYS A 191 0.69 12.03 -4.06
N THR A 192 1.62 12.61 -3.30
CA THR A 192 2.30 11.97 -2.17
C THR A 192 1.91 12.74 -0.91
N PHE A 193 1.42 12.06 0.11
CA PHE A 193 1.03 12.67 1.37
C PHE A 193 1.28 11.73 2.56
N HIS A 194 1.29 12.30 3.74
CA HIS A 194 1.47 11.61 5.02
C HIS A 194 0.13 11.42 5.70
N VAL A 195 0.00 10.30 6.44
CA VAL A 195 -1.20 9.96 7.23
C VAL A 195 -0.82 9.44 8.60
N THR A 196 -1.50 9.94 9.62
CA THR A 196 -1.46 9.44 11.01
C THR A 196 -2.86 9.43 11.61
N SER A 197 -3.05 8.87 12.81
CA SER A 197 -4.31 9.03 13.54
C SER A 197 -4.61 10.51 13.78
N GLY A 198 -5.87 10.89 13.71
CA GLY A 198 -6.29 12.28 13.86
C GLY A 198 -7.75 12.41 14.27
N GLU A 199 -8.33 13.59 14.03
CA GLU A 199 -9.70 13.93 14.43
C GLU A 199 -10.65 14.11 13.23
N ILE A 200 -10.13 14.07 11.99
CA ILE A 200 -10.90 14.31 10.78
C ILE A 200 -11.32 12.96 10.18
N LEU A 201 -12.58 12.82 9.78
CA LEU A 201 -13.06 11.62 9.09
C LEU A 201 -12.20 11.35 7.84
N ILE A 202 -11.88 10.08 7.57
CA ILE A 202 -10.97 9.70 6.47
C ILE A 202 -11.41 10.29 5.13
N ASP A 203 -12.72 10.24 4.81
CA ASP A 203 -13.22 10.81 3.55
C ASP A 203 -12.97 12.32 3.45
N GLU A 204 -13.25 13.04 4.51
CA GLU A 204 -13.04 14.48 4.57
C GLU A 204 -11.55 14.84 4.54
N ALA A 205 -10.71 14.07 5.23
CA ALA A 205 -9.26 14.29 5.24
C ALA A 205 -8.65 14.12 3.82
N LEU A 206 -9.09 13.11 3.07
CA LEU A 206 -8.61 12.89 1.70
C LEU A 206 -9.12 13.95 0.71
N GLN A 207 -10.35 14.43 0.88
CA GLN A 207 -10.93 15.48 0.02
C GLN A 207 -10.28 16.88 0.22
N ARG A 208 -9.57 17.06 1.33
CA ARG A 208 -8.88 18.35 1.64
C ARG A 208 -7.44 18.40 1.10
N LEU A 209 -6.93 17.29 0.52
CA LEU A 209 -5.59 17.19 -0.05
C LEU A 209 -5.55 17.76 -1.48
#